data_b29463a340ab4ca003e9ea11d82bf8ca
#
_entry.id   b29463a340ab4ca003e9ea11d82bf8ca
#
_cell.length_a   1.000
_cell.length_b   1.000
_cell.length_c   1.000
_cell.angle_alpha   90.00
_cell.angle_beta   90.00
_cell.angle_gamma   90.00
#
_symmetry.space_group_name_H-M   'P 1'
#
loop_
_entity.id
_entity.type
_entity.pdbx_description
1 polymer ?
#
loop_
_entity_poly.entity_id
_entity_poly.type
_entity_poly.pdbx_seq_one_letter_code
_entity_poly.pdbx_strand_id
1 'polypeptide(L)'
;ALLTAVQGWMPYLGPTTASEIGELLGLPASEIEKALLRMEASGAILRGKFRPAGARPAASASHEPEIEWCERRLLARIHRLTVATLRKQIAPVTASQFMNWLLRWQHIAPGTQVRGEHGTLEVIRQLQGFEIPASAWERFVLARRISDYDPAHLDQLCLAGVVGWGRLSPHPATLEATGSDENGRENRRRVIPTRVAPIAFFVREDADWLRPHHPGAEDSATSFLSPVAQAVLELLKQRGALFFPDMVRATGRLKAEIETGLWELVAAGLVTADGFENLRSLVTPKTSAGNGLAKIIGKARRPRHAPGRWSLLHTEGADRDRSVESCCWMLLRRYGVVFRDLLLRETNLPRWRELQIGYRRLEDRGEVRGGRFVDGFLGEQFALPVAVESLRAQRKLPPNANSERVTIAAADPLNLVGIIVPGERIPAISGRSVTFRDGMLDAEDALLASGY
;
A
#
# COMPACT_ATOMS: atom_id res chain seq x y z
N ALA A 1 23.10 -21.77 -45.94
CA ALA A 1 23.47 -23.06 -45.30
C ALA A 1 23.78 -22.88 -43.81
N LEU A 2 24.77 -22.03 -43.42
CA LEU A 2 25.18 -21.85 -42.00
C LEU A 2 24.03 -21.35 -41.12
N LEU A 3 23.32 -20.26 -41.52
CA LEU A 3 22.20 -19.72 -40.78
C LEU A 3 21.12 -20.77 -40.55
N THR A 4 20.79 -21.57 -41.55
CA THR A 4 19.79 -22.63 -41.46
C THR A 4 20.23 -23.74 -40.50
N ALA A 5 21.52 -24.08 -40.48
CA ALA A 5 22.06 -25.07 -39.55
C ALA A 5 21.97 -24.57 -38.11
N VAL A 6 22.41 -23.33 -37.83
CA VAL A 6 22.30 -22.72 -36.49
C VAL A 6 20.81 -22.58 -36.06
N GLN A 7 19.92 -22.16 -36.96
CA GLN A 7 18.47 -22.10 -36.68
C GLN A 7 17.90 -23.46 -36.29
N GLY A 8 18.34 -24.54 -36.91
CA GLY A 8 17.92 -25.90 -36.60
C GLY A 8 18.34 -26.36 -35.19
N TRP A 9 19.49 -25.93 -34.72
CA TRP A 9 20.03 -26.35 -33.42
C TRP A 9 19.52 -25.52 -32.24
N MET A 10 19.31 -24.20 -32.41
CA MET A 10 18.95 -23.30 -31.34
C MET A 10 17.69 -23.70 -30.50
N PRO A 11 16.63 -24.33 -31.05
CA PRO A 11 15.50 -24.82 -30.27
C PRO A 11 15.83 -25.97 -29.31
N TYR A 12 16.95 -26.67 -29.54
CA TYR A 12 17.38 -27.84 -28.75
C TYR A 12 18.54 -27.53 -27.82
N LEU A 13 19.28 -26.47 -28.10
CA LEU A 13 20.35 -25.98 -27.25
C LEU A 13 19.77 -25.03 -26.18
N GLY A 14 20.18 -25.23 -24.93
CA GLY A 14 19.93 -24.25 -23.89
C GLY A 14 20.66 -22.94 -24.14
N PRO A 15 20.80 -22.07 -23.13
CA PRO A 15 21.72 -20.93 -23.22
C PRO A 15 23.12 -21.40 -23.61
N THR A 16 23.63 -20.87 -24.71
CA THR A 16 24.90 -21.34 -25.32
C THR A 16 25.68 -20.15 -25.87
N THR A 17 27.00 -20.27 -25.96
CA THR A 17 27.91 -19.26 -26.54
C THR A 17 28.18 -19.53 -28.01
N ALA A 18 28.70 -18.52 -28.72
CA ALA A 18 29.14 -18.71 -30.11
C ALA A 18 30.27 -19.72 -30.20
N SER A 19 31.17 -19.79 -29.22
CA SER A 19 32.26 -20.75 -29.13
C SER A 19 31.75 -22.19 -28.98
N GLU A 20 30.78 -22.44 -28.09
CA GLU A 20 30.17 -23.76 -27.89
C GLU A 20 29.48 -24.29 -29.16
N ILE A 21 28.75 -23.41 -29.88
CA ILE A 21 28.12 -23.79 -31.15
C ILE A 21 29.22 -24.04 -32.23
N GLY A 22 30.27 -23.22 -32.22
CA GLY A 22 31.40 -23.37 -33.11
C GLY A 22 32.10 -24.73 -32.95
N GLU A 23 32.35 -25.14 -31.72
CA GLU A 23 32.90 -26.47 -31.40
C GLU A 23 31.96 -27.59 -31.85
N LEU A 24 30.65 -27.46 -31.61
CA LEU A 24 29.64 -28.44 -31.99
C LEU A 24 29.56 -28.65 -33.50
N LEU A 25 29.72 -27.58 -34.29
CA LEU A 25 29.56 -27.59 -35.73
C LEU A 25 30.92 -27.69 -36.49
N GLY A 26 32.06 -27.63 -35.79
CA GLY A 26 33.37 -27.59 -36.37
C GLY A 26 33.67 -26.31 -37.17
N LEU A 27 33.12 -25.18 -36.74
CA LEU A 27 33.18 -23.89 -37.42
C LEU A 27 33.75 -22.79 -36.51
N PRO A 28 34.41 -21.78 -37.10
CA PRO A 28 34.90 -20.64 -36.30
C PRO A 28 33.80 -19.91 -35.58
N ALA A 29 34.01 -19.53 -34.30
CA ALA A 29 33.04 -18.80 -33.49
C ALA A 29 32.60 -17.49 -34.14
N SER A 30 33.45 -16.79 -34.85
CA SER A 30 33.17 -15.57 -35.57
C SER A 30 32.12 -15.71 -36.68
N GLU A 31 32.05 -16.85 -37.35
CA GLU A 31 31.04 -17.16 -38.37
C GLU A 31 29.70 -17.48 -37.70
N ILE A 32 29.73 -18.20 -36.58
CA ILE A 32 28.54 -18.49 -35.76
C ILE A 32 27.95 -17.18 -35.21
N GLU A 33 28.80 -16.30 -34.70
CA GLU A 33 28.32 -15.00 -34.15
C GLU A 33 27.59 -14.17 -35.21
N LYS A 34 28.06 -14.11 -36.44
CA LYS A 34 27.33 -13.44 -37.55
C LYS A 34 25.95 -14.05 -37.80
N ALA A 35 25.82 -15.36 -37.69
CA ALA A 35 24.54 -16.05 -37.84
C ALA A 35 23.59 -15.72 -36.64
N LEU A 36 24.10 -15.72 -35.40
CA LEU A 36 23.39 -15.40 -34.19
C LEU A 36 22.90 -13.95 -34.21
N LEU A 37 23.73 -12.99 -34.60
CA LEU A 37 23.31 -11.57 -34.74
C LEU A 37 22.16 -11.39 -35.73
N ARG A 38 22.15 -12.14 -36.84
CA ARG A 38 21.00 -12.12 -37.79
C ARG A 38 19.75 -12.71 -37.19
N MET A 39 19.84 -13.75 -36.38
CA MET A 39 18.70 -14.36 -35.68
C MET A 39 18.17 -13.44 -34.57
N GLU A 40 19.04 -12.72 -33.88
CA GLU A 40 18.65 -11.70 -32.92
C GLU A 40 17.89 -10.56 -33.60
N ALA A 41 18.40 -10.06 -34.73
CA ALA A 41 17.73 -9.02 -35.50
C ALA A 41 16.31 -9.41 -35.94
N SER A 42 16.07 -10.71 -36.17
CA SER A 42 14.75 -11.27 -36.48
C SER A 42 13.89 -11.55 -35.22
N GLY A 43 14.44 -11.35 -34.00
CA GLY A 43 13.76 -11.62 -32.73
C GLY A 43 13.59 -13.11 -32.41
N ALA A 44 14.25 -14.00 -33.10
CA ALA A 44 14.16 -15.46 -32.88
C ALA A 44 14.93 -15.92 -31.65
N ILE A 45 16.05 -15.26 -31.34
CA ILE A 45 16.88 -15.54 -30.17
C ILE A 45 17.10 -14.27 -29.36
N LEU A 46 17.50 -14.45 -28.10
CA LEU A 46 17.89 -13.39 -27.18
C LEU A 46 19.30 -13.60 -26.71
N ARG A 47 20.02 -12.51 -26.48
CA ARG A 47 21.37 -12.55 -25.89
C ARG A 47 21.32 -12.06 -24.44
N GLY A 48 22.19 -12.60 -23.59
CA GLY A 48 22.30 -12.22 -22.20
C GLY A 48 23.29 -13.08 -21.44
N LYS A 49 23.14 -13.07 -20.11
CA LYS A 49 23.87 -13.98 -19.21
C LYS A 49 22.81 -14.83 -18.52
N PHE A 50 22.57 -16.03 -18.99
CA PHE A 50 21.48 -16.89 -18.53
C PHE A 50 21.93 -17.95 -17.55
N ARG A 51 23.20 -18.39 -17.62
CA ARG A 51 23.75 -19.40 -16.70
C ARG A 51 24.42 -18.74 -15.50
N PRO A 52 24.25 -19.31 -14.28
CA PRO A 52 24.92 -18.79 -13.09
C PRO A 52 26.45 -18.93 -13.21
N ALA A 53 27.17 -18.00 -12.59
CA ALA A 53 28.64 -18.08 -12.52
C ALA A 53 29.05 -19.40 -11.84
N GLY A 54 29.78 -20.25 -12.52
CA GLY A 54 30.20 -21.58 -12.04
C GLY A 54 29.49 -22.78 -12.71
N ALA A 55 28.43 -22.56 -13.49
CA ALA A 55 27.81 -23.63 -14.30
C ALA A 55 28.46 -23.83 -15.68
N ARG A 56 29.61 -23.20 -15.93
CA ARG A 56 30.36 -23.33 -17.18
C ARG A 56 31.23 -24.58 -17.18
N PRO A 57 31.32 -25.32 -18.30
CA PRO A 57 32.34 -26.36 -18.46
C PRO A 57 33.74 -25.75 -18.31
N ALA A 58 34.59 -26.41 -17.59
CA ALA A 58 35.96 -25.95 -17.26
C ALA A 58 36.89 -25.68 -18.45
N ALA A 59 36.44 -25.93 -19.68
CA ALA A 59 37.24 -25.80 -20.91
C ALA A 59 37.33 -24.35 -21.47
N SER A 60 36.51 -23.41 -21.03
CA SER A 60 36.54 -22.03 -21.51
C SER A 60 37.08 -21.05 -20.46
N ALA A 61 38.37 -21.08 -20.23
CA ALA A 61 39.06 -20.18 -19.29
C ALA A 61 39.44 -18.82 -19.89
N SER A 62 38.59 -18.22 -20.70
CA SER A 62 38.74 -16.81 -21.10
C SER A 62 38.19 -15.89 -20.01
N HIS A 63 38.98 -14.89 -19.61
CA HIS A 63 38.66 -13.95 -18.51
C HIS A 63 37.52 -12.96 -18.79
N GLU A 64 36.99 -12.92 -20.01
CA GLU A 64 35.84 -12.08 -20.36
C GLU A 64 34.55 -12.90 -20.34
N PRO A 65 33.45 -12.31 -19.81
CA PRO A 65 32.17 -12.99 -19.78
C PRO A 65 31.61 -13.07 -21.21
N GLU A 66 31.74 -14.26 -21.83
CA GLU A 66 31.15 -14.52 -23.15
C GLU A 66 29.61 -14.30 -23.08
N ILE A 67 29.10 -13.68 -24.14
CA ILE A 67 27.66 -13.48 -24.34
C ILE A 67 27.02 -14.83 -24.67
N GLU A 68 25.94 -15.14 -23.97
CA GLU A 68 25.13 -16.33 -24.19
C GLU A 68 23.90 -15.99 -25.05
N TRP A 69 23.50 -16.96 -25.86
CA TRP A 69 22.35 -16.86 -26.75
C TRP A 69 21.38 -17.99 -26.45
N CYS A 70 20.07 -17.68 -26.48
CA CYS A 70 19.04 -18.69 -26.27
C CYS A 70 17.82 -18.41 -27.17
N GLU A 71 17.21 -19.48 -27.67
CA GLU A 71 15.97 -19.38 -28.43
C GLU A 71 14.84 -18.83 -27.50
N ARG A 72 14.09 -17.88 -28.03
CA ARG A 72 13.10 -17.11 -27.24
C ARG A 72 12.08 -17.99 -26.54
N ARG A 73 11.52 -19.00 -27.28
CA ARG A 73 10.49 -19.90 -26.71
C ARG A 73 11.08 -20.84 -25.68
N LEU A 74 12.30 -21.33 -25.93
CA LEU A 74 13.03 -22.18 -25.01
C LEU A 74 13.38 -21.42 -23.72
N LEU A 75 13.86 -20.19 -23.84
CA LEU A 75 14.16 -19.33 -22.69
C LEU A 75 12.90 -19.08 -21.84
N ALA A 76 11.76 -18.76 -22.48
CA ALA A 76 10.48 -18.60 -21.78
C ALA A 76 10.04 -19.89 -21.07
N ARG A 77 10.31 -21.07 -21.66
CA ARG A 77 10.03 -22.37 -21.04
C ARG A 77 10.93 -22.64 -19.85
N ILE A 78 12.25 -22.37 -19.98
CA ILE A 78 13.23 -22.51 -18.90
C ILE A 78 12.82 -21.63 -17.72
N HIS A 79 12.54 -20.34 -17.97
CA HIS A 79 12.10 -19.40 -16.97
C HIS A 79 10.85 -19.90 -16.21
N ARG A 80 9.81 -20.33 -16.94
CA ARG A 80 8.59 -20.88 -16.34
C ARG A 80 8.83 -22.11 -15.47
N LEU A 81 9.70 -23.02 -15.90
CA LEU A 81 10.06 -24.22 -15.11
C LEU A 81 10.87 -23.86 -13.87
N THR A 82 11.78 -22.90 -13.98
CA THR A 82 12.58 -22.41 -12.83
C THR A 82 11.66 -21.76 -11.79
N VAL A 83 10.78 -20.86 -12.21
CA VAL A 83 9.78 -20.23 -11.33
C VAL A 83 8.88 -21.29 -10.67
N ALA A 84 8.39 -22.27 -11.44
CA ALA A 84 7.55 -23.34 -10.88
C ALA A 84 8.31 -24.21 -9.85
N THR A 85 9.59 -24.46 -10.06
CA THR A 85 10.44 -25.21 -9.11
C THR A 85 10.70 -24.40 -7.84
N LEU A 86 11.03 -23.12 -7.98
CA LEU A 86 11.22 -22.22 -6.84
C LEU A 86 9.93 -22.08 -6.00
N ARG A 87 8.78 -22.01 -6.66
CA ARG A 87 7.46 -21.99 -5.98
C ARG A 87 7.22 -23.26 -5.14
N LYS A 88 7.60 -24.44 -5.66
CA LYS A 88 7.44 -25.73 -4.95
C LYS A 88 8.37 -25.87 -3.74
N GLN A 89 9.50 -25.18 -3.70
CA GLN A 89 10.46 -25.24 -2.59
C GLN A 89 10.06 -24.38 -1.38
N ILE A 90 8.97 -23.60 -1.47
CA ILE A 90 8.52 -22.74 -0.40
C ILE A 90 7.66 -23.58 0.54
N ALA A 91 8.13 -23.81 1.76
CA ALA A 91 7.33 -24.36 2.83
C ALA A 91 6.52 -23.26 3.49
N PRO A 92 5.17 -23.32 3.46
CA PRO A 92 4.31 -22.25 4.03
C PRO A 92 4.43 -22.18 5.54
N VAL A 93 4.10 -21.01 6.11
CA VAL A 93 3.91 -20.80 7.54
C VAL A 93 2.42 -20.89 7.89
N THR A 94 2.09 -21.15 9.16
CA THR A 94 0.69 -21.10 9.62
C THR A 94 0.16 -19.67 9.65
N ALA A 95 -1.16 -19.49 9.69
CA ALA A 95 -1.81 -18.18 9.82
C ALA A 95 -1.34 -17.44 11.09
N SER A 96 -1.18 -18.13 12.22
CA SER A 96 -0.67 -17.56 13.47
C SER A 96 0.79 -17.10 13.35
N GLN A 97 1.65 -17.92 12.76
CA GLN A 97 3.03 -17.52 12.50
C GLN A 97 3.11 -16.30 11.58
N PHE A 98 2.26 -16.25 10.55
CA PHE A 98 2.17 -15.10 9.66
C PHE A 98 1.69 -13.84 10.39
N MET A 99 0.64 -13.96 11.24
CA MET A 99 0.16 -12.83 12.03
C MET A 99 1.22 -12.31 13.00
N ASN A 100 1.91 -13.21 13.71
CA ASN A 100 3.02 -12.83 14.60
C ASN A 100 4.16 -12.14 13.84
N TRP A 101 4.46 -12.62 12.63
CA TRP A 101 5.43 -11.99 11.75
C TRP A 101 4.95 -10.60 11.28
N LEU A 102 3.67 -10.42 10.92
CA LEU A 102 3.11 -9.13 10.52
C LEU A 102 3.20 -8.08 11.63
N LEU A 103 3.00 -8.47 12.89
CA LEU A 103 3.17 -7.57 14.03
C LEU A 103 4.61 -7.02 14.12
N ARG A 104 5.60 -7.82 13.75
CA ARG A 104 7.01 -7.38 13.64
C ARG A 104 7.27 -6.58 12.38
N TRP A 105 6.75 -7.04 11.24
CA TRP A 105 6.89 -6.39 9.94
C TRP A 105 6.34 -4.96 9.93
N GLN A 106 5.24 -4.72 10.64
CA GLN A 106 4.64 -3.40 10.80
C GLN A 106 5.03 -2.68 12.11
N HIS A 107 6.13 -3.05 12.73
CA HIS A 107 6.73 -2.35 13.87
C HIS A 107 5.84 -2.23 15.12
N ILE A 108 4.91 -3.16 15.34
CA ILE A 108 4.05 -3.18 16.54
C ILE A 108 4.63 -4.05 17.63
N ALA A 109 5.27 -5.18 17.30
CA ALA A 109 5.86 -6.06 18.28
C ALA A 109 6.94 -5.34 19.08
N PRO A 110 7.06 -5.59 20.41
CA PRO A 110 8.07 -4.96 21.25
C PRO A 110 9.49 -5.05 20.67
N GLY A 111 10.20 -3.93 20.70
CA GLY A 111 11.58 -3.84 20.20
C GLY A 111 11.71 -3.68 18.68
N THR A 112 10.60 -3.58 17.94
CA THR A 112 10.61 -3.36 16.48
C THR A 112 10.26 -1.92 16.09
N GLN A 113 9.89 -1.07 17.04
CA GLN A 113 9.47 0.29 16.79
C GLN A 113 10.58 1.12 16.13
N VAL A 114 10.19 1.91 15.15
CA VAL A 114 11.04 2.92 14.50
C VAL A 114 11.10 4.22 15.32
N ARG A 115 11.95 5.18 14.94
CA ARG A 115 12.16 6.43 15.71
C ARG A 115 12.23 7.66 14.82
N GLY A 116 11.85 8.80 15.39
CA GLY A 116 12.02 10.13 14.81
C GLY A 116 11.22 10.38 13.53
N GLU A 117 11.57 11.45 12.83
CA GLU A 117 10.88 11.87 11.60
C GLU A 117 11.00 10.83 10.47
N HIS A 118 12.20 10.29 10.27
CA HIS A 118 12.42 9.24 9.27
C HIS A 118 11.57 8.00 9.52
N GLY A 119 11.52 7.51 10.78
CA GLY A 119 10.66 6.40 11.15
C GLY A 119 9.17 6.72 10.99
N THR A 120 8.76 7.96 11.24
CA THR A 120 7.39 8.42 10.99
C THR A 120 7.04 8.33 9.51
N LEU A 121 7.93 8.78 8.63
CA LEU A 121 7.76 8.69 7.17
C LEU A 121 7.73 7.24 6.70
N GLU A 122 8.57 6.36 7.26
CA GLU A 122 8.60 4.93 6.94
C GLU A 122 7.26 4.26 7.26
N VAL A 123 6.71 4.49 8.45
CA VAL A 123 5.39 3.98 8.85
C VAL A 123 4.28 4.52 7.94
N ILE A 124 4.32 5.80 7.59
CA ILE A 124 3.34 6.40 6.68
C ILE A 124 3.43 5.74 5.29
N ARG A 125 4.64 5.54 4.73
CA ARG A 125 4.84 4.85 3.45
C ARG A 125 4.33 3.41 3.48
N GLN A 126 4.49 2.72 4.61
CA GLN A 126 4.01 1.37 4.79
C GLN A 126 2.48 1.30 4.83
N LEU A 127 1.84 2.27 5.48
CA LEU A 127 0.38 2.31 5.69
C LEU A 127 -0.35 3.25 4.72
N GLN A 128 0.34 3.88 3.76
CA GLN A 128 -0.25 4.89 2.88
C GLN A 128 -1.47 4.36 2.14
N GLY A 129 -2.50 5.20 2.05
CA GLY A 129 -3.73 4.83 1.38
C GLY A 129 -4.72 4.01 2.21
N PHE A 130 -4.32 3.49 3.38
CA PHE A 130 -5.24 2.78 4.28
C PHE A 130 -6.06 3.78 5.08
N GLU A 131 -7.39 3.69 5.00
CA GLU A 131 -8.30 4.61 5.65
C GLU A 131 -8.70 4.15 7.05
N ILE A 132 -8.45 4.97 8.05
CA ILE A 132 -8.86 4.78 9.42
C ILE A 132 -9.46 6.07 9.99
N PRO A 133 -10.29 5.97 11.06
CA PRO A 133 -10.79 7.16 11.75
C PRO A 133 -9.65 8.14 12.07
N ALA A 134 -9.84 9.42 11.72
CA ALA A 134 -8.80 10.44 11.90
C ALA A 134 -8.24 10.48 13.34
N SER A 135 -9.12 10.26 14.35
CA SER A 135 -8.73 10.20 15.77
C SER A 135 -7.83 9.01 16.14
N ALA A 136 -7.82 7.96 15.32
CA ALA A 136 -7.09 6.73 15.62
C ALA A 136 -5.61 6.80 15.18
N TRP A 137 -5.29 7.61 14.17
CA TRP A 137 -3.96 7.65 13.56
C TRP A 137 -2.83 7.90 14.56
N GLU A 138 -2.85 9.03 15.25
CA GLU A 138 -1.76 9.38 16.16
C GLU A 138 -1.81 8.55 17.45
N ARG A 139 -3.02 8.40 18.01
CA ARG A 139 -3.20 7.79 19.33
C ARG A 139 -2.95 6.28 19.33
N PHE A 140 -3.35 5.58 18.28
CA PHE A 140 -3.39 4.12 18.28
C PHE A 140 -2.51 3.47 17.22
N VAL A 141 -2.22 4.16 16.11
CA VAL A 141 -1.48 3.58 14.99
C VAL A 141 -0.02 4.03 14.98
N LEU A 142 0.23 5.34 14.93
CA LEU A 142 1.59 5.88 14.91
C LEU A 142 2.31 5.66 16.25
N ALA A 143 1.67 5.98 17.36
CA ALA A 143 2.26 5.82 18.70
C ALA A 143 2.58 4.35 19.07
N ARG A 144 2.01 3.37 18.36
CA ARG A 144 2.36 1.94 18.57
C ARG A 144 3.55 1.49 17.74
N ARG A 145 3.82 2.16 16.63
CA ARG A 145 4.89 1.81 15.67
C ARG A 145 6.14 2.67 15.82
N ILE A 146 6.03 3.79 16.52
CA ILE A 146 7.11 4.78 16.67
C ILE A 146 7.41 4.93 18.16
N SER A 147 8.65 4.64 18.57
CA SER A 147 9.11 4.90 19.92
C SER A 147 9.16 6.41 20.17
N ASP A 148 8.66 6.84 21.32
CA ASP A 148 8.63 8.26 21.72
C ASP A 148 7.98 9.15 20.64
N TYR A 149 6.82 8.72 20.13
CA TYR A 149 6.11 9.41 19.07
C TYR A 149 5.88 10.90 19.41
N ASP A 150 6.42 11.79 18.59
CA ASP A 150 6.20 13.23 18.66
C ASP A 150 5.33 13.70 17.47
N PRO A 151 4.15 14.28 17.74
CA PRO A 151 3.30 14.87 16.71
C PRO A 151 4.00 15.91 15.83
N ALA A 152 5.06 16.57 16.34
CA ALA A 152 5.83 17.55 15.57
C ALA A 152 6.47 16.96 14.31
N HIS A 153 6.91 15.69 14.36
CA HIS A 153 7.46 15.01 13.19
C HIS A 153 6.44 14.88 12.05
N LEU A 154 5.20 14.51 12.39
CA LEU A 154 4.11 14.43 11.40
C LEU A 154 3.77 15.81 10.83
N ASP A 155 3.70 16.84 11.69
CA ASP A 155 3.43 18.20 11.27
C ASP A 155 4.52 18.74 10.33
N GLN A 156 5.80 18.45 10.63
CA GLN A 156 6.93 18.82 9.76
C GLN A 156 6.85 18.14 8.39
N LEU A 157 6.58 16.84 8.34
CA LEU A 157 6.41 16.10 7.09
C LEU A 157 5.24 16.63 6.24
N CYS A 158 4.14 17.01 6.88
CA CYS A 158 2.99 17.59 6.19
C CYS A 158 3.32 19.00 5.67
N LEU A 159 3.91 19.88 6.50
CA LEU A 159 4.27 21.24 6.11
C LEU A 159 5.37 21.29 5.05
N ALA A 160 6.33 20.36 5.09
CA ALA A 160 7.34 20.20 4.05
C ALA A 160 6.76 19.69 2.72
N GLY A 161 5.49 19.31 2.69
CA GLY A 161 4.83 18.80 1.49
C GLY A 161 5.21 17.35 1.13
N VAL A 162 5.92 16.64 2.00
CA VAL A 162 6.31 15.23 1.80
C VAL A 162 5.11 14.31 2.01
N VAL A 163 4.32 14.56 3.05
CA VAL A 163 3.13 13.79 3.40
C VAL A 163 1.86 14.60 3.15
N GLY A 164 0.88 13.95 2.55
CA GLY A 164 -0.48 14.44 2.44
C GLY A 164 -1.44 13.59 3.25
N TRP A 165 -2.63 14.11 3.48
CA TRP A 165 -3.72 13.39 4.11
C TRP A 165 -5.05 13.72 3.45
N GLY A 166 -6.00 12.82 3.50
CA GLY A 166 -7.34 13.05 2.97
C GLY A 166 -8.16 11.77 2.95
N ARG A 167 -9.42 11.89 2.57
CA ARG A 167 -10.26 10.76 2.30
C ARG A 167 -10.10 10.36 0.83
N LEU A 168 -9.80 9.11 0.58
CA LEU A 168 -9.58 8.55 -0.76
C LEU A 168 -10.81 7.80 -1.28
N SER A 169 -11.59 7.17 -0.38
CA SER A 169 -12.82 6.46 -0.74
C SER A 169 -13.99 7.43 -1.00
N PRO A 170 -14.88 7.10 -1.95
CA PRO A 170 -16.11 7.88 -2.14
C PRO A 170 -16.94 7.87 -0.83
N HIS A 171 -17.59 8.99 -0.54
CA HIS A 171 -18.49 9.05 0.62
C HIS A 171 -19.73 8.16 0.37
N PRO A 172 -20.22 7.38 1.36
CA PRO A 172 -21.40 6.54 1.16
C PRO A 172 -22.61 7.29 0.60
N ALA A 173 -22.83 8.55 1.00
CA ALA A 173 -23.91 9.39 0.47
C ALA A 173 -23.80 9.63 -1.05
N THR A 174 -22.59 9.55 -1.63
CA THR A 174 -22.42 9.69 -3.10
C THR A 174 -22.73 8.39 -3.84
N LEU A 175 -22.73 7.25 -3.15
CA LEU A 175 -23.02 5.93 -3.71
C LEU A 175 -24.52 5.58 -3.64
N GLU A 176 -25.27 6.15 -2.68
CA GLU A 176 -26.69 5.88 -2.45
C GLU A 176 -27.64 6.77 -3.28
N ALA A 177 -27.11 7.65 -4.12
CA ALA A 177 -27.89 8.63 -4.91
C ALA A 177 -28.82 8.01 -5.99
N THR A 178 -28.87 6.69 -6.10
CA THR A 178 -29.68 5.97 -7.09
C THR A 178 -31.03 5.44 -6.54
N GLY A 179 -31.37 5.72 -5.27
CA GLY A 179 -32.63 5.32 -4.66
C GLY A 179 -33.59 6.50 -4.44
N SER A 180 -34.56 6.72 -5.34
CA SER A 180 -35.71 7.57 -5.08
C SER A 180 -36.65 6.85 -4.10
N ASP A 181 -37.02 7.52 -3.00
CA ASP A 181 -38.10 7.07 -2.12
C ASP A 181 -39.44 7.00 -2.89
N GLU A 182 -40.33 6.07 -2.51
CA GLU A 182 -41.65 5.86 -3.09
C GLU A 182 -42.54 7.14 -3.16
N ASN A 183 -42.12 8.26 -2.54
CA ASN A 183 -42.78 9.55 -2.56
C ASN A 183 -42.10 10.63 -3.41
N GLY A 184 -41.11 10.28 -4.24
CA GLY A 184 -40.46 11.24 -5.17
C GLY A 184 -39.68 12.37 -4.49
N ARG A 185 -39.49 12.32 -3.13
CA ARG A 185 -38.64 13.26 -2.42
C ARG A 185 -37.23 12.70 -2.39
N GLU A 186 -36.33 13.38 -3.07
CA GLU A 186 -34.88 13.17 -2.93
C GLU A 186 -34.50 13.40 -1.46
N ASN A 187 -34.37 12.34 -0.69
CA ASN A 187 -33.85 12.41 0.66
C ASN A 187 -32.35 12.67 0.58
N ARG A 188 -31.98 13.93 0.33
CA ARG A 188 -30.60 14.39 0.23
C ARG A 188 -29.93 14.22 1.59
N ARG A 189 -29.33 13.05 1.83
CA ARG A 189 -28.49 12.83 3.00
C ARG A 189 -27.27 13.73 2.88
N ARG A 190 -27.22 14.77 3.71
CA ARG A 190 -26.05 15.65 3.82
C ARG A 190 -24.85 14.87 4.33
N VAL A 191 -23.69 15.15 3.75
CA VAL A 191 -22.40 14.70 4.29
C VAL A 191 -22.22 15.37 5.66
N ILE A 192 -22.44 14.64 6.74
CA ILE A 192 -22.19 15.15 8.09
C ILE A 192 -20.78 14.74 8.49
N PRO A 193 -19.85 15.69 8.67
CA PRO A 193 -18.51 15.37 9.13
C PRO A 193 -18.58 14.87 10.57
N THR A 194 -18.17 13.63 10.77
CA THR A 194 -18.06 13.03 12.10
C THR A 194 -16.57 12.86 12.46
N ARG A 195 -16.27 12.85 13.76
CA ARG A 195 -14.91 12.54 14.27
C ARG A 195 -14.39 11.17 13.82
N VAL A 196 -15.26 10.36 13.27
CA VAL A 196 -15.02 9.01 12.76
C VAL A 196 -14.77 9.02 11.24
N ALA A 197 -14.71 10.22 10.61
CA ALA A 197 -14.42 10.31 9.18
C ALA A 197 -13.10 9.57 8.87
N PRO A 198 -13.15 8.57 7.99
CA PRO A 198 -11.95 7.84 7.62
C PRO A 198 -11.05 8.74 6.76
N ILE A 199 -9.78 8.78 7.10
CA ILE A 199 -8.74 9.43 6.32
C ILE A 199 -7.56 8.49 6.15
N ALA A 200 -6.81 8.71 5.09
CA ALA A 200 -5.51 8.09 4.85
C ALA A 200 -4.41 9.15 4.90
N PHE A 201 -3.21 8.74 5.31
CA PHE A 201 -1.98 9.44 4.98
C PHE A 201 -1.38 8.84 3.72
N PHE A 202 -0.63 9.64 2.98
CA PHE A 202 0.09 9.21 1.79
C PHE A 202 1.29 10.11 1.53
N VAL A 203 2.29 9.57 0.85
CA VAL A 203 3.39 10.37 0.31
C VAL A 203 2.84 11.14 -0.91
N ARG A 204 3.07 12.43 -0.99
CA ARG A 204 2.47 13.27 -2.05
C ARG A 204 2.89 12.89 -3.46
N GLU A 205 4.10 12.38 -3.63
CA GLU A 205 4.59 11.84 -4.90
C GLU A 205 3.78 10.64 -5.40
N ASP A 206 3.12 9.93 -4.48
CA ASP A 206 2.31 8.75 -4.75
C ASP A 206 0.81 9.06 -4.88
N ALA A 207 0.40 10.33 -4.73
CA ALA A 207 -1.02 10.72 -4.67
C ALA A 207 -1.79 10.38 -5.95
N ASP A 208 -1.14 10.50 -7.11
CA ASP A 208 -1.76 10.35 -8.43
C ASP A 208 -2.36 8.97 -8.67
N TRP A 209 -1.73 7.92 -8.15
CA TRP A 209 -2.19 6.56 -8.36
C TRP A 209 -3.04 6.01 -7.21
N LEU A 210 -3.01 6.64 -6.02
CA LEU A 210 -3.78 6.21 -4.85
C LEU A 210 -5.29 6.45 -5.01
N ARG A 211 -5.67 7.44 -5.81
CA ARG A 211 -7.07 7.76 -6.05
C ARG A 211 -7.50 7.22 -7.42
N PRO A 212 -8.41 6.24 -7.47
CA PRO A 212 -8.93 5.77 -8.75
C PRO A 212 -9.66 6.93 -9.45
N HIS A 213 -9.27 7.19 -10.69
CA HIS A 213 -9.98 8.14 -11.53
C HIS A 213 -11.34 7.53 -11.90
N HIS A 214 -12.41 8.02 -11.28
CA HIS A 214 -13.77 7.70 -11.67
C HIS A 214 -14.33 8.86 -12.53
N PRO A 215 -14.45 8.71 -13.84
CA PRO A 215 -15.06 9.72 -14.68
C PRO A 215 -16.50 9.99 -14.19
N GLY A 216 -16.82 11.24 -13.88
CA GLY A 216 -18.14 11.66 -13.38
C GLY A 216 -18.35 11.58 -11.87
N ALA A 217 -17.39 11.10 -11.07
CA ALA A 217 -17.50 11.09 -9.61
C ALA A 217 -17.45 12.51 -9.02
N GLU A 218 -16.78 13.44 -9.68
CA GLU A 218 -16.68 14.84 -9.23
C GLU A 218 -18.01 15.56 -9.36
N ASP A 219 -18.72 15.38 -10.47
CA ASP A 219 -20.04 16.01 -10.70
C ASP A 219 -21.11 15.43 -9.75
N SER A 220 -21.05 14.15 -9.46
CA SER A 220 -21.94 13.50 -8.50
C SER A 220 -21.66 13.98 -7.07
N ALA A 221 -20.40 14.13 -6.68
CA ALA A 221 -20.03 14.57 -5.33
C ALA A 221 -20.51 16.01 -5.03
N THR A 222 -20.56 16.89 -6.01
CA THR A 222 -20.95 18.30 -5.82
C THR A 222 -22.43 18.48 -5.53
N SER A 223 -23.31 17.59 -6.00
CA SER A 223 -24.77 17.68 -5.81
C SER A 223 -25.23 17.51 -4.36
N PHE A 224 -24.40 16.92 -3.50
CA PHE A 224 -24.70 16.64 -2.07
C PHE A 224 -24.08 17.65 -1.11
N LEU A 225 -23.31 18.60 -1.63
CA LEU A 225 -22.62 19.60 -0.83
C LEU A 225 -23.58 20.75 -0.44
N SER A 226 -23.37 21.27 0.78
CA SER A 226 -24.05 22.50 1.21
C SER A 226 -23.64 23.69 0.32
N PRO A 227 -24.46 24.74 0.23
CA PRO A 227 -24.10 25.95 -0.52
C PRO A 227 -22.77 26.60 -0.07
N VAL A 228 -22.42 26.44 1.20
CA VAL A 228 -21.15 26.94 1.74
C VAL A 228 -19.99 26.09 1.26
N ALA A 229 -20.10 24.76 1.31
CA ALA A 229 -19.09 23.85 0.81
C ALA A 229 -18.88 24.02 -0.70
N GLN A 230 -19.96 24.18 -1.48
CA GLN A 230 -19.86 24.49 -2.91
C GLN A 230 -19.13 25.80 -3.17
N ALA A 231 -19.44 26.88 -2.45
CA ALA A 231 -18.76 28.17 -2.60
C ALA A 231 -17.25 28.08 -2.27
N VAL A 232 -16.88 27.32 -1.23
CA VAL A 232 -15.47 27.08 -0.88
C VAL A 232 -14.78 26.23 -1.94
N LEU A 233 -15.45 25.19 -2.46
CA LEU A 233 -14.91 24.35 -3.53
C LEU A 233 -14.62 25.15 -4.81
N GLU A 234 -15.59 25.97 -5.25
CA GLU A 234 -15.41 26.83 -6.41
C GLU A 234 -14.30 27.87 -6.22
N LEU A 235 -14.19 28.43 -5.01
CA LEU A 235 -13.10 29.34 -4.69
C LEU A 235 -11.73 28.66 -4.78
N LEU A 236 -11.61 27.43 -4.28
CA LEU A 236 -10.38 26.64 -4.36
C LEU A 236 -10.05 26.23 -5.82
N LYS A 237 -11.06 25.92 -6.63
CA LYS A 237 -10.88 25.67 -8.07
C LYS A 237 -10.32 26.87 -8.81
N GLN A 238 -10.83 28.07 -8.49
CA GLN A 238 -10.44 29.32 -9.17
C GLN A 238 -9.08 29.85 -8.72
N ARG A 239 -8.75 29.76 -7.44
CA ARG A 239 -7.59 30.43 -6.82
C ARG A 239 -6.49 29.48 -6.36
N GLY A 240 -6.71 28.17 -6.42
CA GLY A 240 -5.76 27.18 -5.91
C GLY A 240 -5.73 27.12 -4.38
N ALA A 241 -4.57 26.90 -3.81
CA ALA A 241 -4.39 26.74 -2.36
C ALA A 241 -4.54 28.07 -1.61
N LEU A 242 -5.41 28.08 -0.57
CA LEU A 242 -5.78 29.27 0.19
C LEU A 242 -5.66 29.07 1.69
N PHE A 243 -5.30 30.13 2.41
CA PHE A 243 -5.42 30.15 3.86
C PHE A 243 -6.85 30.33 4.30
N PHE A 244 -7.20 29.79 5.45
CA PHE A 244 -8.56 29.90 6.03
C PHE A 244 -9.08 31.36 6.12
N PRO A 245 -8.29 32.36 6.60
CA PRO A 245 -8.74 33.75 6.63
C PRO A 245 -9.05 34.34 5.24
N ASP A 246 -8.37 33.87 4.20
CA ASP A 246 -8.60 34.33 2.83
C ASP A 246 -9.94 33.81 2.29
N MET A 247 -10.27 32.55 2.61
CA MET A 247 -11.58 31.99 2.27
C MET A 247 -12.72 32.75 2.96
N VAL A 248 -12.57 33.08 4.24
CA VAL A 248 -13.55 33.87 5.00
C VAL A 248 -13.76 35.23 4.35
N ARG A 249 -12.65 35.94 3.99
CA ARG A 249 -12.70 37.24 3.32
C ARG A 249 -13.32 37.17 1.93
N ALA A 250 -12.94 36.17 1.15
CA ALA A 250 -13.41 36.02 -0.22
C ALA A 250 -14.88 35.64 -0.33
N THR A 251 -15.38 34.83 0.61
CA THR A 251 -16.77 34.36 0.61
C THR A 251 -17.72 35.28 1.38
N GLY A 252 -17.20 36.16 2.25
CA GLY A 252 -18.01 36.98 3.15
C GLY A 252 -18.82 36.20 4.19
N ARG A 253 -18.55 34.91 4.35
CA ARG A 253 -19.24 33.99 5.25
C ARG A 253 -18.66 34.00 6.66
N LEU A 254 -19.44 33.53 7.63
CA LEU A 254 -18.97 33.40 9.00
C LEU A 254 -17.90 32.32 9.09
N LYS A 255 -16.91 32.51 9.98
CA LYS A 255 -15.83 31.52 10.22
C LYS A 255 -16.34 30.11 10.49
N ALA A 256 -17.39 29.99 11.31
CA ALA A 256 -18.00 28.70 11.65
C ALA A 256 -18.66 28.00 10.43
N GLU A 257 -19.21 28.79 9.50
CA GLU A 257 -19.80 28.23 8.27
C GLU A 257 -18.71 27.70 7.35
N ILE A 258 -17.62 28.47 7.15
CA ILE A 258 -16.48 28.02 6.35
C ILE A 258 -15.80 26.78 6.96
N GLU A 259 -15.66 26.74 8.29
CA GLU A 259 -15.15 25.57 9.02
C GLU A 259 -16.03 24.33 8.73
N THR A 260 -17.35 24.48 8.82
CA THR A 260 -18.29 23.38 8.53
C THR A 260 -18.23 22.96 7.06
N GLY A 261 -18.14 23.91 6.12
CA GLY A 261 -18.04 23.63 4.69
C GLY A 261 -16.73 22.91 4.33
N LEU A 262 -15.59 23.31 4.91
CA LEU A 262 -14.32 22.61 4.73
C LEU A 262 -14.37 21.16 5.23
N TRP A 263 -15.05 20.94 6.37
CA TRP A 263 -15.24 19.59 6.89
C TRP A 263 -16.07 18.70 6.00
N GLU A 264 -17.10 19.27 5.44
CA GLU A 264 -17.93 18.58 4.47
C GLU A 264 -17.11 18.20 3.25
N LEU A 265 -16.24 19.08 2.76
CA LEU A 265 -15.32 18.82 1.65
C LEU A 265 -14.26 17.78 2.01
N VAL A 266 -13.70 17.78 3.22
CA VAL A 266 -12.80 16.72 3.72
C VAL A 266 -13.52 15.39 3.75
N ALA A 267 -14.72 15.34 4.32
CA ALA A 267 -15.53 14.12 4.39
C ALA A 267 -15.91 13.59 2.99
N ALA A 268 -16.11 14.49 2.02
CA ALA A 268 -16.34 14.16 0.63
C ALA A 268 -15.07 13.72 -0.11
N GLY A 269 -13.88 13.88 0.47
CA GLY A 269 -12.59 13.56 -0.16
C GLY A 269 -12.17 14.55 -1.24
N LEU A 270 -12.62 15.80 -1.19
CA LEU A 270 -12.36 16.81 -2.21
C LEU A 270 -11.23 17.77 -1.84
N VAL A 271 -10.90 17.90 -0.56
CA VAL A 271 -9.88 18.83 -0.08
C VAL A 271 -8.93 18.19 0.93
N THR A 272 -7.75 18.77 1.00
CA THR A 272 -6.69 18.48 1.97
C THR A 272 -6.12 19.80 2.51
N ALA A 273 -5.20 19.73 3.48
CA ALA A 273 -4.48 20.90 3.96
C ALA A 273 -2.98 20.60 4.11
N ASP A 274 -2.17 21.66 4.09
CA ASP A 274 -0.71 21.57 4.30
C ASP A 274 -0.35 21.09 5.72
N GLY A 275 -1.20 21.37 6.73
CA GLY A 275 -0.97 20.96 8.11
C GLY A 275 -1.96 19.93 8.61
N PHE A 276 -1.48 18.97 9.39
CA PHE A 276 -2.36 18.00 10.08
C PHE A 276 -2.97 18.57 11.36
N GLU A 277 -2.38 19.63 11.94
CA GLU A 277 -2.88 20.29 13.15
C GLU A 277 -4.32 20.81 12.97
N ASN A 278 -4.70 21.22 11.76
CA ASN A 278 -6.08 21.63 11.45
C ASN A 278 -7.07 20.49 11.71
N LEU A 279 -6.76 19.29 11.25
CA LEU A 279 -7.57 18.09 11.47
C LEU A 279 -7.54 17.68 12.95
N ARG A 280 -6.37 17.70 13.57
CA ARG A 280 -6.20 17.37 14.99
C ARG A 280 -7.05 18.24 15.92
N SER A 281 -7.14 19.53 15.65
CA SER A 281 -7.95 20.48 16.46
C SER A 281 -9.44 20.16 16.46
N LEU A 282 -9.93 19.48 15.45
CA LEU A 282 -11.33 19.14 15.26
C LEU A 282 -11.67 17.73 15.79
N VAL A 283 -10.70 16.84 15.75
CA VAL A 283 -10.84 15.48 16.28
C VAL A 283 -10.76 15.46 17.81
N THR A 284 -10.03 16.41 18.43
CA THR A 284 -9.85 16.45 19.89
C THR A 284 -11.10 16.97 20.58
N PRO A 285 -11.70 16.25 21.56
CA PRO A 285 -12.90 16.69 22.27
C PRO A 285 -12.66 18.01 23.03
N LYS A 286 -13.65 18.91 23.00
CA LYS A 286 -13.65 20.13 23.81
C LYS A 286 -13.81 19.87 25.33
N THR A 287 -13.82 18.63 25.79
CA THR A 287 -14.19 18.19 27.15
C THR A 287 -13.04 18.08 28.13
N SER A 288 -11.97 18.83 28.04
CA SER A 288 -11.06 18.98 29.17
C SER A 288 -10.99 20.40 29.72
N ALA A 289 -12.14 21.07 29.78
CA ALA A 289 -12.34 22.25 30.63
C ALA A 289 -12.83 21.84 32.05
N GLY A 290 -12.28 20.70 32.57
CA GLY A 290 -12.56 20.21 33.90
C GLY A 290 -11.31 20.25 34.75
N ASN A 291 -11.29 21.15 35.73
CA ASN A 291 -10.42 21.30 36.88
C ASN A 291 -9.23 22.28 36.79
N GLY A 292 -9.47 23.35 37.39
CA GLY A 292 -8.86 24.52 38.01
C GLY A 292 -7.33 24.69 38.06
N LEU A 293 -6.47 23.72 37.87
CA LEU A 293 -5.02 23.87 38.00
C LEU A 293 -4.26 24.15 36.68
N ALA A 294 -4.85 23.85 35.54
CA ALA A 294 -4.22 24.10 34.23
C ALA A 294 -4.27 25.58 33.76
N LYS A 295 -4.97 26.44 34.54
CA LYS A 295 -5.10 27.87 34.27
C LYS A 295 -3.91 28.72 34.69
N ILE A 296 -2.98 28.16 35.48
CA ILE A 296 -1.87 28.92 36.09
C ILE A 296 -0.57 28.83 35.27
N ILE A 297 -0.40 27.81 34.43
CA ILE A 297 0.75 27.72 33.51
C ILE A 297 0.25 28.16 32.15
N GLY A 298 0.60 29.38 31.74
CA GLY A 298 0.20 30.05 30.52
C GLY A 298 0.48 29.26 29.26
N LYS A 299 -0.30 28.22 28.98
CA LYS A 299 -0.38 27.64 27.65
C LYS A 299 -1.12 28.64 26.79
N ALA A 300 -0.39 29.38 25.98
CA ALA A 300 -0.91 30.23 24.92
C ALA A 300 -2.07 29.48 24.23
N ARG A 301 -3.22 30.13 24.17
CA ARG A 301 -4.40 29.65 23.47
C ARG A 301 -3.96 29.42 22.03
N ARG A 302 -3.68 28.15 21.65
CA ARG A 302 -3.33 27.83 20.25
C ARG A 302 -4.44 28.39 19.36
N PRO A 303 -4.08 29.15 18.31
CA PRO A 303 -5.08 29.70 17.40
C PRO A 303 -5.96 28.55 16.88
N ARG A 304 -7.27 28.78 16.83
CA ARG A 304 -8.25 27.77 16.33
C ARG A 304 -8.02 27.41 14.84
N HIS A 305 -7.16 28.15 14.19
CA HIS A 305 -6.81 27.96 12.79
C HIS A 305 -5.28 27.82 12.74
N ALA A 306 -4.83 26.58 12.58
CA ALA A 306 -3.42 26.27 12.41
C ALA A 306 -2.87 26.90 11.11
N PRO A 307 -1.59 27.24 11.07
CA PRO A 307 -0.94 27.72 9.86
C PRO A 307 -0.92 26.61 8.82
N GLY A 308 -1.52 26.84 7.67
CA GLY A 308 -1.58 25.91 6.55
C GLY A 308 -2.63 26.34 5.52
N ARG A 309 -2.34 26.05 4.27
CA ARG A 309 -3.26 26.31 3.17
C ARG A 309 -4.15 25.08 2.98
N TRP A 310 -5.38 25.34 2.57
CA TRP A 310 -6.29 24.34 2.07
C TRP A 310 -6.21 24.28 0.55
N SER A 311 -6.18 23.10 0.00
CA SER A 311 -6.11 22.87 -1.44
C SER A 311 -7.05 21.75 -1.85
N LEU A 312 -7.36 21.69 -3.13
CA LEU A 312 -8.06 20.54 -3.68
C LEU A 312 -7.19 19.31 -3.54
N LEU A 313 -7.82 18.19 -3.22
CA LEU A 313 -7.19 16.88 -3.31
C LEU A 313 -7.28 16.44 -4.77
N HIS A 314 -6.50 17.09 -5.63
CA HIS A 314 -6.36 16.73 -7.02
C HIS A 314 -5.32 15.65 -7.19
N THR A 315 -5.68 14.70 -8.05
CA THR A 315 -4.73 13.80 -8.66
C THR A 315 -5.00 13.83 -10.16
N GLU A 316 -4.04 14.31 -10.92
CA GLU A 316 -4.00 14.05 -12.35
C GLU A 316 -3.95 12.53 -12.47
N GLY A 317 -4.97 11.92 -13.10
CA GLY A 317 -5.08 10.46 -13.12
C GLY A 317 -3.85 9.81 -13.73
N ALA A 318 -3.15 9.01 -12.96
CA ALA A 318 -2.06 8.20 -13.48
C ALA A 318 -2.59 7.17 -14.48
N ASP A 319 -1.74 6.74 -15.40
CA ASP A 319 -2.02 5.61 -16.28
C ASP A 319 -2.44 4.39 -15.45
N ARG A 320 -3.50 3.68 -15.93
CA ARG A 320 -4.09 2.58 -15.15
C ARG A 320 -3.09 1.46 -14.85
N ASP A 321 -2.25 1.10 -15.80
CA ASP A 321 -1.26 0.02 -15.61
C ASP A 321 -0.22 0.43 -14.54
N ARG A 322 0.22 1.68 -14.57
CA ARG A 322 1.10 2.26 -13.55
C ARG A 322 0.43 2.29 -12.17
N SER A 323 -0.84 2.67 -12.11
CA SER A 323 -1.61 2.69 -10.85
C SER A 323 -1.74 1.29 -10.26
N VAL A 324 -2.01 0.26 -11.07
CA VAL A 324 -2.10 -1.13 -10.62
C VAL A 324 -0.76 -1.62 -10.09
N GLU A 325 0.35 -1.35 -10.77
CA GLU A 325 1.69 -1.75 -10.34
C GLU A 325 2.09 -1.06 -9.03
N SER A 326 1.81 0.24 -8.91
CA SER A 326 2.05 1.00 -7.66
C SER A 326 1.21 0.47 -6.50
N CYS A 327 -0.05 0.09 -6.73
CA CYS A 327 -0.88 -0.61 -5.73
C CYS A 327 -0.27 -1.96 -5.31
N CYS A 328 0.26 -2.73 -6.26
CA CYS A 328 0.95 -3.98 -5.94
C CYS A 328 2.14 -3.75 -5.00
N TRP A 329 2.97 -2.74 -5.27
CA TRP A 329 4.10 -2.37 -4.42
C TRP A 329 3.67 -1.87 -3.05
N MET A 330 2.63 -1.03 -2.98
CA MET A 330 2.06 -0.55 -1.71
C MET A 330 1.62 -1.71 -0.82
N LEU A 331 0.87 -2.66 -1.37
CA LEU A 331 0.39 -3.83 -0.63
C LEU A 331 1.53 -4.74 -0.18
N LEU A 332 2.56 -4.93 -1.03
CA LEU A 332 3.75 -5.69 -0.65
C LEU A 332 4.54 -5.01 0.47
N ARG A 333 4.69 -3.70 0.45
CA ARG A 333 5.33 -2.96 1.56
C ARG A 333 4.55 -3.10 2.85
N ARG A 334 3.21 -3.04 2.78
CA ARG A 334 2.32 -3.15 3.94
C ARG A 334 2.32 -4.54 4.55
N TYR A 335 2.20 -5.57 3.73
CA TYR A 335 1.98 -6.94 4.20
C TYR A 335 3.15 -7.90 3.96
N GLY A 336 4.15 -7.52 3.17
CA GLY A 336 5.28 -8.38 2.80
C GLY A 336 4.89 -9.58 1.93
N VAL A 337 3.76 -10.21 2.25
CA VAL A 337 3.10 -11.28 1.48
C VAL A 337 1.67 -10.87 1.20
N VAL A 338 1.22 -11.00 -0.04
CA VAL A 338 -0.12 -10.59 -0.48
C VAL A 338 -0.87 -11.76 -1.10
N PHE A 339 -2.12 -11.93 -0.70
CA PHE A 339 -3.10 -12.87 -1.26
C PHE A 339 -4.51 -12.32 -1.09
N ARG A 340 -5.46 -12.90 -1.81
CA ARG A 340 -6.82 -12.35 -1.97
C ARG A 340 -7.52 -12.05 -0.65
N ASP A 341 -7.52 -13.02 0.28
CA ASP A 341 -8.28 -12.91 1.54
C ASP A 341 -7.76 -11.78 2.42
N LEU A 342 -6.45 -11.52 2.40
CA LEU A 342 -5.81 -10.45 3.17
C LEU A 342 -6.36 -9.06 2.81
N LEU A 343 -6.80 -8.88 1.56
CA LEU A 343 -7.26 -7.59 1.04
C LEU A 343 -8.72 -7.24 1.42
N LEU A 344 -9.41 -8.09 2.18
CA LEU A 344 -10.81 -7.86 2.58
C LEU A 344 -11.02 -6.61 3.45
N ARG A 345 -9.97 -6.04 4.01
CA ARG A 345 -10.01 -4.78 4.78
C ARG A 345 -9.57 -3.55 3.98
N GLU A 346 -9.01 -3.77 2.82
CA GLU A 346 -8.56 -2.67 1.98
C GLU A 346 -9.73 -2.02 1.26
N THR A 347 -9.66 -0.72 1.12
CA THR A 347 -10.57 0.09 0.32
C THR A 347 -9.85 0.62 -0.91
N ASN A 348 -10.58 1.00 -1.93
CA ASN A 348 -10.04 1.66 -3.14
C ASN A 348 -8.95 0.86 -3.89
N LEU A 349 -9.01 -0.45 -3.86
CA LEU A 349 -8.10 -1.29 -4.63
C LEU A 349 -8.63 -1.63 -6.02
N PRO A 350 -7.74 -1.81 -7.01
CA PRO A 350 -8.07 -2.52 -8.24
C PRO A 350 -8.63 -3.91 -7.94
N ARG A 351 -9.39 -4.48 -8.87
CA ARG A 351 -9.90 -5.84 -8.71
C ARG A 351 -8.74 -6.83 -8.56
N TRP A 352 -8.92 -7.86 -7.72
CA TRP A 352 -7.88 -8.88 -7.50
C TRP A 352 -7.26 -9.43 -8.78
N ARG A 353 -8.06 -9.61 -9.84
CA ARG A 353 -7.58 -10.10 -11.13
C ARG A 353 -6.55 -9.15 -11.77
N GLU A 354 -6.73 -7.83 -11.63
CA GLU A 354 -5.82 -6.82 -12.16
C GLU A 354 -4.53 -6.82 -11.36
N LEU A 355 -4.63 -6.85 -10.01
CA LEU A 355 -3.48 -6.97 -9.12
C LEU A 355 -2.69 -8.25 -9.40
N GLN A 356 -3.36 -9.38 -9.63
CA GLN A 356 -2.73 -10.66 -9.94
C GLN A 356 -1.92 -10.60 -11.25
N ILE A 357 -2.43 -9.90 -12.26
CA ILE A 357 -1.69 -9.65 -13.50
C ILE A 357 -0.44 -8.78 -13.22
N GLY A 358 -0.60 -7.72 -12.43
CA GLY A 358 0.52 -6.88 -11.98
C GLY A 358 1.58 -7.69 -11.24
N TYR A 359 1.19 -8.50 -10.27
CA TYR A 359 2.13 -9.36 -9.53
C TYR A 359 2.85 -10.37 -10.40
N ARG A 360 2.18 -10.98 -11.39
CA ARG A 360 2.84 -11.90 -12.33
C ARG A 360 3.88 -11.18 -13.18
N ARG A 361 3.60 -9.95 -13.63
CA ARG A 361 4.61 -9.11 -14.34
C ARG A 361 5.82 -8.81 -13.45
N LEU A 362 5.60 -8.51 -12.15
CA LEU A 362 6.67 -8.30 -11.18
C LEU A 362 7.47 -9.60 -10.92
N GLU A 363 6.80 -10.74 -10.86
CA GLU A 363 7.44 -12.05 -10.74
C GLU A 363 8.27 -12.39 -11.99
N ASP A 364 7.75 -12.12 -13.18
CA ASP A 364 8.46 -12.33 -14.43
C ASP A 364 9.74 -11.48 -14.53
N ARG A 365 9.75 -10.30 -13.90
CA ARG A 365 10.94 -9.44 -13.75
C ARG A 365 11.87 -9.89 -12.62
N GLY A 366 11.48 -10.87 -11.82
CA GLY A 366 12.24 -11.38 -10.68
C GLY A 366 12.20 -10.50 -9.42
N GLU A 367 11.38 -9.47 -9.40
CA GLU A 367 11.27 -8.51 -8.28
C GLU A 367 10.43 -9.08 -7.13
N VAL A 368 9.50 -9.95 -7.45
CA VAL A 368 8.55 -10.57 -6.51
C VAL A 368 8.59 -12.09 -6.67
N ARG A 369 8.28 -12.81 -5.63
CA ARG A 369 8.17 -14.27 -5.64
C ARG A 369 6.71 -14.69 -5.52
N GLY A 370 6.24 -15.52 -6.46
CA GLY A 370 4.96 -16.21 -6.36
C GLY A 370 5.13 -17.57 -5.69
N GLY A 371 4.12 -18.01 -4.92
CA GLY A 371 4.15 -19.29 -4.26
C GLY A 371 3.00 -19.49 -3.29
N ARG A 372 3.19 -20.42 -2.34
CA ARG A 372 2.35 -20.60 -1.14
C ARG A 372 3.21 -20.28 0.07
N PHE A 373 3.00 -19.14 0.66
CA PHE A 373 3.77 -18.65 1.80
C PHE A 373 3.03 -18.83 3.13
N VAL A 374 1.70 -18.72 3.08
CA VAL A 374 0.80 -18.86 4.24
C VAL A 374 -0.17 -19.98 3.95
N ASP A 375 -0.24 -20.96 4.87
CA ASP A 375 -1.13 -22.11 4.74
C ASP A 375 -2.58 -21.74 5.10
N GLY A 376 -3.54 -22.50 4.54
CA GLY A 376 -4.97 -22.30 4.78
C GLY A 376 -5.66 -21.32 3.81
N PHE A 377 -4.92 -20.61 2.96
CA PHE A 377 -5.49 -19.67 2.00
C PHE A 377 -5.35 -20.17 0.57
N LEU A 378 -6.45 -20.07 -0.19
CA LEU A 378 -6.50 -20.54 -1.58
C LEU A 378 -5.97 -19.52 -2.58
N GLY A 379 -5.45 -20.02 -3.69
CA GLY A 379 -4.96 -19.20 -4.79
C GLY A 379 -3.47 -18.87 -4.73
N GLU A 380 -3.04 -18.00 -5.63
CA GLU A 380 -1.66 -17.54 -5.70
C GLU A 380 -1.39 -16.49 -4.62
N GLN A 381 -0.21 -16.57 -4.05
CA GLN A 381 0.31 -15.60 -3.09
C GLN A 381 1.61 -15.03 -3.64
N PHE A 382 1.84 -13.75 -3.41
CA PHE A 382 3.01 -13.04 -3.89
C PHE A 382 3.73 -12.40 -2.70
N ALA A 383 5.07 -12.40 -2.72
CA ALA A 383 5.86 -11.93 -1.61
C ALA A 383 7.13 -11.21 -2.05
N LEU A 384 7.56 -10.23 -1.26
CA LEU A 384 8.88 -9.66 -1.38
C LEU A 384 9.96 -10.72 -1.03
N PRO A 385 11.08 -10.80 -1.75
CA PRO A 385 12.17 -11.71 -1.41
C PRO A 385 12.61 -11.60 0.05
N VAL A 386 12.78 -10.37 0.56
CA VAL A 386 13.15 -10.09 1.95
C VAL A 386 12.09 -10.58 2.95
N ALA A 387 10.81 -10.49 2.61
CA ALA A 387 9.73 -11.00 3.45
C ALA A 387 9.78 -12.54 3.55
N VAL A 388 10.04 -13.23 2.44
CA VAL A 388 10.19 -14.70 2.43
C VAL A 388 11.36 -15.14 3.31
N GLU A 389 12.49 -14.45 3.24
CA GLU A 389 13.66 -14.75 4.06
C GLU A 389 13.37 -14.51 5.55
N SER A 390 12.74 -13.41 5.88
CA SER A 390 12.33 -13.04 7.23
C SER A 390 11.30 -14.04 7.82
N LEU A 391 10.30 -14.46 7.05
CA LEU A 391 9.34 -15.49 7.45
C LEU A 391 10.01 -16.84 7.72
N ARG A 392 10.96 -17.23 6.87
CA ARG A 392 11.73 -18.47 7.06
C ARG A 392 12.60 -18.42 8.33
N ALA A 393 13.20 -17.27 8.62
CA ALA A 393 14.00 -17.06 9.83
C ALA A 393 13.11 -17.21 11.07
N GLN A 394 11.94 -16.59 11.08
CA GLN A 394 11.02 -16.65 12.21
C GLN A 394 10.49 -18.06 12.46
N ARG A 395 10.21 -18.85 11.40
CA ARG A 395 9.78 -20.25 11.54
C ARG A 395 10.78 -21.13 12.29
N LYS A 396 12.08 -20.82 12.19
CA LYS A 396 13.16 -21.56 12.83
C LYS A 396 13.34 -21.20 14.31
N LEU A 397 12.75 -20.10 14.77
CA LEU A 397 12.82 -19.72 16.18
C LEU A 397 11.97 -20.69 17.01
N PRO A 398 12.50 -21.17 18.15
CA PRO A 398 11.71 -21.95 19.08
C PRO A 398 10.50 -21.13 19.56
N PRO A 399 9.34 -21.75 19.84
CA PRO A 399 8.24 -21.04 20.47
C PRO A 399 8.75 -20.40 21.74
N ASN A 400 8.58 -19.09 21.84
CA ASN A 400 9.07 -18.32 22.99
C ASN A 400 8.40 -18.84 24.26
N ALA A 401 9.20 -19.15 25.28
CA ALA A 401 8.71 -19.55 26.61
C ALA A 401 7.87 -18.44 27.29
N ASN A 402 8.04 -17.17 26.87
CA ASN A 402 7.19 -16.04 27.23
C ASN A 402 6.42 -15.61 25.99
N SER A 403 5.20 -16.09 25.88
CA SER A 403 4.29 -15.70 24.81
C SER A 403 4.01 -14.21 24.86
N GLU A 404 4.41 -13.52 23.80
CA GLU A 404 4.34 -12.06 23.71
C GLU A 404 2.89 -11.61 23.46
N ARG A 405 2.33 -10.82 24.37
CA ARG A 405 1.00 -10.21 24.21
C ARG A 405 1.14 -8.86 23.50
N VAL A 406 0.44 -8.72 22.39
CA VAL A 406 0.43 -7.49 21.60
C VAL A 406 -1.01 -7.01 21.47
N THR A 407 -1.30 -5.83 21.98
CA THR A 407 -2.64 -5.22 21.92
C THR A 407 -2.65 -4.09 20.91
N ILE A 408 -3.61 -4.12 19.99
CA ILE A 408 -3.86 -3.08 18.97
C ILE A 408 -5.30 -2.56 19.08
N ALA A 409 -5.56 -1.38 18.52
CA ALA A 409 -6.93 -0.90 18.38
C ALA A 409 -7.66 -1.65 17.27
N ALA A 410 -8.98 -1.83 17.38
CA ALA A 410 -9.79 -2.42 16.31
C ALA A 410 -9.70 -1.66 14.98
N ALA A 411 -9.37 -0.36 15.02
CA ALA A 411 -9.13 0.47 13.84
C ALA A 411 -7.80 0.18 13.14
N ASP A 412 -6.84 -0.51 13.81
CA ASP A 412 -5.51 -0.78 13.24
C ASP A 412 -5.63 -1.67 11.98
N PRO A 413 -4.82 -1.42 10.93
CA PRO A 413 -4.75 -2.27 9.74
C PRO A 413 -4.53 -3.76 10.03
N LEU A 414 -3.80 -4.08 11.09
CA LEU A 414 -3.52 -5.46 11.52
C LEU A 414 -4.64 -6.12 12.34
N ASN A 415 -5.79 -5.47 12.53
CA ASN A 415 -6.96 -6.18 13.03
C ASN A 415 -7.50 -7.13 11.93
N LEU A 416 -6.87 -8.28 11.80
CA LEU A 416 -7.16 -9.32 10.80
C LEU A 416 -7.97 -10.49 11.40
N VAL A 417 -8.65 -10.26 12.54
CA VAL A 417 -9.58 -11.22 13.13
C VAL A 417 -10.76 -11.46 12.18
N GLY A 418 -11.13 -12.73 11.98
CA GLY A 418 -12.14 -13.14 11.00
C GLY A 418 -11.67 -13.07 9.54
N ILE A 419 -10.37 -12.84 9.31
CA ILE A 419 -9.73 -12.84 7.98
C ILE A 419 -8.56 -13.82 7.96
N ILE A 420 -7.53 -13.55 8.77
CA ILE A 420 -6.33 -14.39 8.92
C ILE A 420 -6.41 -15.20 10.21
N VAL A 421 -6.79 -14.54 11.30
CA VAL A 421 -6.93 -15.14 12.62
C VAL A 421 -8.39 -15.54 12.81
N PRO A 422 -8.69 -16.79 13.22
CA PRO A 422 -10.06 -17.21 13.52
C PRO A 422 -10.71 -16.31 14.57
N GLY A 423 -12.00 -16.05 14.42
CA GLY A 423 -12.81 -15.24 15.32
C GLY A 423 -13.86 -14.42 14.59
N GLU A 424 -14.74 -13.75 15.33
CA GLU A 424 -15.70 -12.82 14.78
C GLU A 424 -15.03 -11.50 14.40
N ARG A 425 -15.44 -10.91 13.28
CA ARG A 425 -14.91 -9.62 12.81
C ARG A 425 -15.21 -8.50 13.79
N ILE A 426 -14.19 -7.80 14.23
CA ILE A 426 -14.31 -6.65 15.12
C ILE A 426 -14.28 -5.36 14.27
N PRO A 427 -15.39 -4.59 14.24
CA PRO A 427 -15.46 -3.38 13.42
C PRO A 427 -14.43 -2.31 13.84
N ALA A 428 -13.81 -1.65 12.87
CA ALA A 428 -12.81 -0.61 13.09
C ALA A 428 -13.30 0.56 13.94
N ILE A 429 -14.60 0.87 13.84
CA ILE A 429 -15.25 1.98 14.57
C ILE A 429 -15.73 1.60 15.97
N SER A 430 -15.57 0.34 16.39
CA SER A 430 -16.07 -0.16 17.68
C SER A 430 -15.42 0.48 18.91
N GLY A 431 -14.27 1.13 18.76
CA GLY A 431 -13.46 1.66 19.87
C GLY A 431 -12.81 0.58 20.74
N ARG A 432 -12.98 -0.70 20.37
CA ARG A 432 -12.38 -1.85 21.08
C ARG A 432 -10.88 -1.99 20.80
N SER A 433 -10.22 -2.76 21.64
CA SER A 433 -8.86 -3.26 21.41
C SER A 433 -8.90 -4.75 21.10
N VAL A 434 -7.88 -5.24 20.44
CA VAL A 434 -7.69 -6.65 20.09
C VAL A 434 -6.31 -7.06 20.59
N THR A 435 -6.25 -8.15 21.36
CA THR A 435 -4.99 -8.68 21.89
C THR A 435 -4.62 -9.98 21.19
N PHE A 436 -3.42 -10.02 20.68
CA PHE A 436 -2.83 -11.22 20.11
C PHE A 436 -1.80 -11.81 21.06
N ARG A 437 -1.78 -13.13 21.15
CA ARG A 437 -0.75 -13.92 21.80
C ARG A 437 -0.19 -14.91 20.80
N ASP A 438 1.10 -14.81 20.49
CA ASP A 438 1.77 -15.62 19.47
C ASP A 438 1.03 -15.64 18.11
N GLY A 439 0.44 -14.49 17.72
CA GLY A 439 -0.32 -14.34 16.49
C GLY A 439 -1.72 -14.93 16.48
N MET A 440 -2.20 -15.44 17.60
CA MET A 440 -3.60 -15.89 17.81
C MET A 440 -4.36 -14.87 18.66
N LEU A 441 -5.67 -14.83 18.50
CA LEU A 441 -6.51 -14.02 19.38
C LEU A 441 -6.41 -14.53 20.82
N ASP A 442 -6.17 -13.61 21.78
CA ASP A 442 -6.10 -13.97 23.19
C ASP A 442 -7.47 -14.49 23.67
N ALA A 443 -7.46 -15.50 24.54
CA ALA A 443 -8.67 -16.17 25.00
C ALA A 443 -9.65 -15.21 25.71
N GLU A 444 -9.17 -14.18 26.39
CA GLU A 444 -10.02 -13.18 27.03
C GLU A 444 -10.81 -12.36 26.01
N ASP A 445 -10.16 -11.96 24.90
CA ASP A 445 -10.83 -11.23 23.82
C ASP A 445 -11.72 -12.14 22.94
N ALA A 446 -11.38 -13.44 22.84
CA ALA A 446 -12.19 -14.42 22.13
C ALA A 446 -13.54 -14.69 22.83
N LEU A 447 -13.57 -14.68 24.16
CA LEU A 447 -14.81 -14.83 24.96
C LEU A 447 -15.72 -13.60 24.84
N LEU A 448 -15.15 -12.40 24.75
CA LEU A 448 -15.91 -11.17 24.53
C LEU A 448 -16.48 -11.06 23.12
N ALA A 449 -15.86 -11.71 22.14
CA ALA A 449 -16.35 -11.76 20.76
C ALA A 449 -17.47 -12.79 20.54
N SER A 450 -17.52 -13.87 21.35
CA SER A 450 -18.50 -14.95 21.22
C SER A 450 -19.74 -14.81 22.13
N GLY A 451 -19.81 -13.74 22.91
CA GLY A 451 -20.87 -13.50 23.90
C GLY A 451 -21.90 -12.49 23.44
N TYR A 452 -22.69 -12.80 22.37
CA TYR A 452 -24.03 -12.28 22.11
C TYR A 452 -24.90 -13.36 21.46
#